data_2ae8c55bca88b0481f2df2bb68592879
#
_entry.id   2ae8c55bca88b0481f2df2bb68592879
#
_cell.length_a   1.000
_cell.length_b   1.000
_cell.length_c   1.000
_cell.angle_alpha   90.00
_cell.angle_beta   90.00
_cell.angle_gamma   90.00
#
_symmetry.space_group_name_H-M   'P 1'
#
loop_
_entity.id
_entity.type
_entity.pdbx_description
1 polymer ?
#
loop_
_entity_poly.entity_id
_entity_poly.type
_entity_poly.pdbx_seq_one_letter_code
_entity_poly.pdbx_strand_id
1 'polypeptide(L)'
;YYIYPYNVADTPRVRANLDDLTKSKTAMKINLKVFDLYDIMLDSIHKLKGIADDDPFRILAEMEKQSGIDQVAQQINSLMRMDENNNDVVMYVQDHVDNQHCVIFITGVGKVYPLIRAHKVLNTMHQVLDKNPVVMFYPGKYNEQNLQIFGEANDQNYYRAFLI
;
A
#
# COMPACT_ATOMS: atom_id res chain seq x y z
N TYR A 1 1.05 -14.81 0.12
CA TYR A 1 1.47 -13.44 0.43
C TYR A 1 2.95 -13.44 0.73
N TYR A 2 3.67 -12.48 0.13
CA TYR A 2 5.12 -12.38 0.22
C TYR A 2 5.52 -10.94 0.52
N ILE A 3 6.61 -10.77 1.25
CA ILE A 3 7.24 -9.48 1.47
C ILE A 3 8.62 -9.51 0.83
N TYR A 4 8.88 -8.54 -0.03
CA TYR A 4 10.19 -8.26 -0.60
C TYR A 4 10.79 -7.04 0.11
N PRO A 5 11.60 -7.25 1.16
CA PRO A 5 12.24 -6.15 1.88
C PRO A 5 13.46 -5.66 1.08
N TYR A 6 13.67 -4.36 1.08
CA TYR A 6 14.83 -3.76 0.42
C TYR A 6 15.36 -2.55 1.19
N ASN A 7 16.64 -2.25 1.00
CA ASN A 7 17.24 -1.06 1.60
C ASN A 7 16.67 0.19 0.95
N VAL A 8 16.33 1.21 1.73
CA VAL A 8 15.79 2.49 1.23
C VAL A 8 16.67 3.12 0.16
N ALA A 9 18.00 3.00 0.28
CA ALA A 9 18.95 3.47 -0.73
C ALA A 9 18.76 2.79 -2.11
N ASP A 10 18.19 1.58 -2.14
CA ASP A 10 17.92 0.83 -3.38
C ASP A 10 16.59 1.20 -4.04
N THR A 11 15.80 2.11 -3.45
CA THR A 11 14.49 2.51 -4.00
C THR A 11 14.53 2.87 -5.49
N PRO A 12 15.50 3.65 -5.99
CA PRO A 12 15.56 3.96 -7.43
C PRO A 12 15.77 2.71 -8.30
N ARG A 13 16.60 1.77 -7.85
CA ARG A 13 16.87 0.50 -8.55
C ARG A 13 15.65 -0.41 -8.55
N VAL A 14 14.95 -0.52 -7.42
CA VAL A 14 13.72 -1.30 -7.31
C VAL A 14 12.64 -0.75 -8.24
N ARG A 15 12.47 0.58 -8.31
CA ARG A 15 11.52 1.21 -9.23
C ARG A 15 11.87 0.92 -10.69
N ALA A 16 13.14 1.11 -11.08
CA ALA A 16 13.57 0.82 -12.44
C ALA A 16 13.30 -0.64 -12.85
N ASN A 17 13.59 -1.59 -11.96
CA ASN A 17 13.32 -3.00 -12.20
C ASN A 17 11.80 -3.29 -12.32
N LEU A 18 10.96 -2.65 -11.51
CA LEU A 18 9.50 -2.79 -11.58
C LEU A 18 8.95 -2.22 -12.90
N ASP A 19 9.47 -1.09 -13.36
CA ASP A 19 9.10 -0.47 -14.62
C ASP A 19 9.48 -1.39 -15.80
N ASP A 20 10.67 -1.98 -15.77
CA ASP A 20 11.12 -2.91 -16.80
C ASP A 20 10.30 -4.21 -16.80
N LEU A 21 9.99 -4.77 -15.65
CA LEU A 21 9.09 -5.93 -15.53
C LEU A 21 7.69 -5.60 -16.08
N THR A 22 7.16 -4.43 -15.75
CA THR A 22 5.84 -3.99 -16.21
C THR A 22 5.80 -3.82 -17.74
N LYS A 23 6.87 -3.29 -18.34
CA LYS A 23 7.00 -3.17 -19.81
C LYS A 23 7.15 -4.54 -20.47
N SER A 24 7.86 -5.45 -19.84
CA SER A 24 8.20 -6.78 -20.38
C SER A 24 7.15 -7.85 -20.12
N LYS A 25 6.14 -7.59 -19.28
CA LYS A 25 5.13 -8.59 -18.84
C LYS A 25 4.44 -9.32 -20.00
N THR A 26 4.13 -8.62 -21.09
CA THR A 26 3.48 -9.20 -22.28
C THR A 26 4.40 -10.17 -22.99
N ALA A 27 5.67 -9.81 -23.18
CA ALA A 27 6.67 -10.68 -23.79
C ALA A 27 6.95 -11.94 -22.95
N MET A 28 6.92 -11.79 -21.63
CA MET A 28 7.09 -12.88 -20.66
C MET A 28 5.82 -13.72 -20.45
N LYS A 29 4.67 -13.32 -21.02
CA LYS A 29 3.36 -13.93 -20.81
C LYS A 29 2.95 -13.98 -19.31
N ILE A 30 3.38 -12.99 -18.55
CA ILE A 30 3.05 -12.85 -17.12
C ILE A 30 1.89 -11.87 -17.00
N ASN A 31 0.82 -12.29 -16.34
CA ASN A 31 -0.25 -11.37 -15.93
C ASN A 31 0.16 -10.71 -14.62
N LEU A 32 0.73 -9.53 -14.71
CA LEU A 32 1.22 -8.73 -13.58
C LEU A 32 0.41 -7.46 -13.43
N LYS A 33 -0.08 -7.23 -12.23
CA LYS A 33 -0.74 -5.97 -11.81
C LYS A 33 0.10 -5.31 -10.72
N VAL A 34 0.41 -4.03 -10.89
CA VAL A 34 1.18 -3.24 -9.92
C VAL A 34 0.29 -2.15 -9.35
N PHE A 35 0.20 -2.06 -8.03
CA PHE A 35 -0.58 -1.08 -7.31
C PHE A 35 0.31 -0.28 -6.37
N ASP A 36 0.32 1.04 -6.51
CA ASP A 36 1.04 1.93 -5.61
C ASP A 36 0.07 2.47 -4.54
N LEU A 37 0.37 2.21 -3.28
CA LEU A 37 -0.49 2.61 -2.15
C LEU A 37 -0.68 4.13 -2.08
N TYR A 38 0.31 4.90 -2.50
CA TYR A 38 0.21 6.35 -2.52
C TYR A 38 -0.81 6.84 -3.57
N ASP A 39 -0.81 6.23 -4.75
CA ASP A 39 -1.76 6.56 -5.80
C ASP A 39 -3.19 6.17 -5.40
N ILE A 40 -3.36 5.01 -4.76
CA ILE A 40 -4.66 4.59 -4.20
C ILE A 40 -5.14 5.57 -3.14
N MET A 41 -4.27 5.98 -2.22
CA MET A 41 -4.61 6.96 -1.18
C MET A 41 -5.04 8.29 -1.79
N LEU A 42 -4.29 8.81 -2.77
CA LEU A 42 -4.65 10.04 -3.45
C LEU A 42 -6.00 9.92 -4.18
N ASP A 43 -6.26 8.80 -4.85
CA ASP A 43 -7.53 8.54 -5.52
C ASP A 43 -8.71 8.53 -4.54
N SER A 44 -8.55 7.86 -3.38
CA SER A 44 -9.57 7.84 -2.32
C SER A 44 -9.86 9.26 -1.78
N ILE A 45 -8.82 10.09 -1.58
CA ILE A 45 -9.00 11.48 -1.14
C ILE A 45 -9.67 12.31 -2.25
N HIS A 46 -9.28 12.12 -3.52
CA HIS A 46 -9.88 12.83 -4.65
C HIS A 46 -11.37 12.55 -4.82
N LYS A 47 -11.84 11.35 -4.53
CA LYS A 47 -13.26 10.99 -4.58
C LYS A 47 -14.14 11.79 -3.63
N LEU A 48 -13.54 12.43 -2.62
CA LEU A 48 -14.24 13.31 -1.69
C LEU A 48 -14.47 14.72 -2.29
N LYS A 49 -13.78 15.09 -3.38
CA LYS A 49 -14.05 16.35 -4.08
C LYS A 49 -15.49 16.35 -4.64
N GLY A 50 -16.26 17.37 -4.25
CA GLY A 50 -17.65 17.49 -4.62
C GLY A 50 -18.65 16.89 -3.63
N ILE A 51 -18.15 16.18 -2.60
CA ILE A 51 -18.96 15.74 -1.46
C ILE A 51 -18.72 16.68 -0.27
N ALA A 52 -17.46 17.12 -0.08
CA ALA A 52 -17.10 18.13 0.91
C ALA A 52 -17.26 19.53 0.31
N ASP A 53 -17.66 20.48 1.14
CA ASP A 53 -17.79 21.91 0.75
C ASP A 53 -16.45 22.56 0.38
N ASP A 54 -15.33 21.90 0.72
CA ASP A 54 -13.98 22.42 0.53
C ASP A 54 -13.03 21.34 -0.07
N ASP A 55 -11.83 21.76 -0.53
CA ASP A 55 -10.82 20.85 -1.05
C ASP A 55 -10.28 19.92 0.07
N PRO A 56 -10.45 18.60 -0.04
CA PRO A 56 -10.01 17.65 0.98
C PRO A 56 -8.51 17.75 1.31
N PHE A 57 -7.67 18.05 0.31
CA PHE A 57 -6.23 18.21 0.54
C PHE A 57 -5.90 19.46 1.36
N ARG A 58 -6.65 20.55 1.16
CA ARG A 58 -6.51 21.75 1.97
C ARG A 58 -6.91 21.48 3.41
N ILE A 59 -8.01 20.79 3.63
CA ILE A 59 -8.48 20.40 4.98
C ILE A 59 -7.40 19.56 5.70
N LEU A 60 -6.84 18.55 5.03
CA LEU A 60 -5.79 17.71 5.60
C LEU A 60 -4.51 18.49 5.90
N ALA A 61 -4.11 19.42 5.02
CA ALA A 61 -2.94 20.29 5.25
C ALA A 61 -3.13 21.26 6.41
N GLU A 62 -4.33 21.79 6.60
CA GLU A 62 -4.67 22.62 7.76
C GLU A 62 -4.69 21.80 9.05
N MET A 63 -5.23 20.58 9.00
CA MET A 63 -5.22 19.63 10.12
C MET A 63 -3.78 19.30 10.55
N GLU A 64 -2.88 19.05 9.59
CA GLU A 64 -1.47 18.78 9.87
C GLU A 64 -0.82 19.95 10.63
N LYS A 65 -1.06 21.19 10.20
CA LYS A 65 -0.54 22.38 10.87
C LYS A 65 -1.05 22.56 12.30
N GLN A 66 -2.31 22.22 12.53
CA GLN A 66 -2.97 22.43 13.83
C GLN A 66 -2.74 21.29 14.82
N SER A 67 -2.71 20.05 14.33
CA SER A 67 -2.79 18.84 15.16
C SER A 67 -1.70 17.80 14.85
N GLY A 68 -0.87 18.06 13.84
CA GLY A 68 0.24 17.19 13.46
C GLY A 68 -0.15 15.99 12.59
N ILE A 69 0.88 15.28 12.13
CA ILE A 69 0.75 14.19 11.15
C ILE A 69 -0.04 12.98 11.68
N ASP A 70 0.00 12.71 12.98
CA ASP A 70 -0.73 11.59 13.58
C ASP A 70 -2.24 11.76 13.46
N GLN A 71 -2.74 13.00 13.60
CA GLN A 71 -4.15 13.29 13.41
C GLN A 71 -4.57 13.14 11.93
N VAL A 72 -3.71 13.56 11.01
CA VAL A 72 -3.92 13.34 9.57
C VAL A 72 -3.96 11.85 9.26
N ALA A 73 -3.05 11.07 9.84
CA ALA A 73 -3.03 9.62 9.67
C ALA A 73 -4.33 8.96 10.16
N GLN A 74 -4.83 9.35 11.33
CA GLN A 74 -6.11 8.87 11.85
C GLN A 74 -7.26 9.22 10.90
N GLN A 75 -7.31 10.46 10.41
CA GLN A 75 -8.34 10.91 9.48
C GLN A 75 -8.31 10.12 8.17
N ILE A 76 -7.14 9.93 7.57
CA ILE A 76 -6.97 9.15 6.32
C ILE A 76 -7.37 7.68 6.55
N ASN A 77 -6.95 7.07 7.66
CA ASN A 77 -7.34 5.69 7.97
C ASN A 77 -8.87 5.55 8.12
N SER A 78 -9.53 6.54 8.74
CA SER A 78 -10.99 6.57 8.86
C SER A 78 -11.68 6.74 7.49
N LEU A 79 -11.23 7.69 6.68
CA LEU A 79 -11.77 7.95 5.35
C LEU A 79 -11.66 6.71 4.43
N MET A 80 -10.52 6.04 4.48
CA MET A 80 -10.25 4.83 3.69
C MET A 80 -10.77 3.55 4.35
N ARG A 81 -11.41 3.64 5.52
CA ARG A 81 -11.96 2.50 6.29
C ARG A 81 -10.91 1.41 6.56
N MET A 82 -9.66 1.83 6.89
CA MET A 82 -8.52 0.92 6.95
C MET A 82 -8.63 -0.21 7.99
N ASP A 83 -9.57 -0.13 8.92
CA ASP A 83 -9.86 -1.18 9.91
C ASP A 83 -10.94 -2.19 9.46
N GLU A 84 -11.53 -1.97 8.27
CA GLU A 84 -12.53 -2.85 7.67
C GLU A 84 -11.93 -3.77 6.61
N ASN A 85 -12.53 -4.97 6.43
CA ASN A 85 -12.06 -5.93 5.42
C ASN A 85 -12.28 -5.46 3.98
N ASN A 86 -13.25 -4.57 3.77
CA ASN A 86 -13.59 -3.94 2.50
C ASN A 86 -13.08 -2.49 2.42
N ASN A 87 -11.94 -2.21 3.01
CA ASN A 87 -11.30 -0.89 2.93
C ASN A 87 -10.97 -0.49 1.48
N ASP A 88 -10.72 0.79 1.28
CA ASP A 88 -10.52 1.35 -0.06
C ASP A 88 -9.34 0.73 -0.82
N VAL A 89 -8.27 0.29 -0.13
CA VAL A 89 -7.15 -0.41 -0.78
C VAL A 89 -7.60 -1.75 -1.34
N VAL A 90 -8.30 -2.54 -0.55
CA VAL A 90 -8.81 -3.86 -0.95
C VAL A 90 -9.80 -3.73 -2.09
N MET A 91 -10.77 -2.82 -1.97
CA MET A 91 -11.77 -2.56 -3.00
C MET A 91 -11.12 -2.10 -4.31
N TYR A 92 -10.17 -1.17 -4.22
CA TYR A 92 -9.44 -0.70 -5.40
C TYR A 92 -8.72 -1.84 -6.13
N VAL A 93 -8.01 -2.69 -5.39
CA VAL A 93 -7.30 -3.83 -5.98
C VAL A 93 -8.30 -4.82 -6.59
N GLN A 94 -9.38 -5.16 -5.89
CA GLN A 94 -10.42 -6.06 -6.42
C GLN A 94 -11.04 -5.57 -7.72
N ASP A 95 -11.36 -4.29 -7.80
CA ASP A 95 -11.99 -3.68 -8.98
C ASP A 95 -11.06 -3.69 -10.22
N HIS A 96 -9.74 -3.75 -9.98
CA HIS A 96 -8.73 -3.72 -11.05
C HIS A 96 -8.07 -5.08 -11.33
N VAL A 97 -8.34 -6.08 -10.48
CA VAL A 97 -7.95 -7.47 -10.71
C VAL A 97 -9.15 -8.18 -11.31
N ASP A 98 -9.23 -8.21 -12.65
CA ASP A 98 -10.19 -9.06 -13.34
C ASP A 98 -10.08 -10.49 -12.79
N ASN A 99 -11.17 -11.29 -12.84
CA ASN A 99 -11.22 -12.69 -12.35
C ASN A 99 -10.14 -13.62 -12.95
N GLN A 100 -9.05 -13.08 -13.47
CA GLN A 100 -7.92 -13.77 -14.05
C GLN A 100 -6.83 -13.97 -12.99
N HIS A 101 -6.21 -15.14 -13.01
CA HIS A 101 -4.99 -15.37 -12.24
C HIS A 101 -3.92 -14.37 -12.63
N CYS A 102 -3.53 -13.50 -11.72
CA CYS A 102 -2.44 -12.54 -11.89
C CYS A 102 -1.57 -12.51 -10.65
N VAL A 103 -0.35 -12.05 -10.80
CA VAL A 103 0.52 -11.68 -9.68
C VAL A 103 0.26 -10.22 -9.35
N ILE A 104 0.07 -9.93 -8.08
CA ILE A 104 -0.21 -8.59 -7.56
C ILE A 104 1.06 -8.06 -6.88
N PHE A 105 1.56 -6.92 -7.34
CA PHE A 105 2.63 -6.19 -6.67
C PHE A 105 2.05 -4.97 -5.95
N ILE A 106 2.34 -4.85 -4.65
CA ILE A 106 1.99 -3.69 -3.84
C ILE A 106 3.27 -2.88 -3.61
N THR A 107 3.25 -1.63 -4.01
CA THR A 107 4.36 -0.69 -3.90
C THR A 107 3.94 0.57 -3.13
N GLY A 108 4.84 1.53 -2.97
CA GLY A 108 4.50 2.82 -2.34
C GLY A 108 4.40 2.79 -0.82
N VAL A 109 4.73 1.68 -0.16
CA VAL A 109 4.67 1.55 1.32
C VAL A 109 5.42 2.68 2.03
N GLY A 110 6.63 3.01 1.57
CA GLY A 110 7.40 4.10 2.16
C GLY A 110 6.87 5.50 1.82
N LYS A 111 6.10 5.65 0.74
CA LYS A 111 5.50 6.94 0.37
C LYS A 111 4.31 7.29 1.28
N VAL A 112 3.58 6.28 1.72
CA VAL A 112 2.37 6.47 2.54
C VAL A 112 2.65 6.43 4.05
N TYR A 113 3.85 6.04 4.47
CA TYR A 113 4.20 6.05 5.89
C TYR A 113 4.38 7.48 6.41
N PRO A 114 3.84 7.87 7.58
CA PRO A 114 3.09 7.04 8.54
C PRO A 114 1.57 7.01 8.33
N LEU A 115 1.04 7.59 7.26
CA LEU A 115 -0.40 7.76 7.00
C LEU A 115 -1.13 6.42 6.86
N ILE A 116 -0.52 5.45 6.16
CA ILE A 116 -1.04 4.09 6.03
C ILE A 116 0.04 3.11 6.49
N ARG A 117 -0.33 2.16 7.33
CA ARG A 117 0.60 1.16 7.84
C ARG A 117 0.47 -0.16 7.07
N ALA A 118 1.62 -0.71 6.64
CA ALA A 118 1.70 -1.92 5.83
C ALA A 118 0.95 -3.13 6.45
N HIS A 119 0.99 -3.28 7.78
CA HIS A 119 0.32 -4.40 8.44
C HIS A 119 -1.21 -4.36 8.26
N LYS A 120 -1.84 -3.17 8.30
CA LYS A 120 -3.28 -3.05 8.05
C LYS A 120 -3.64 -3.51 6.64
N VAL A 121 -2.84 -3.10 5.65
CA VAL A 121 -3.03 -3.51 4.25
C VAL A 121 -2.90 -5.02 4.10
N LEU A 122 -1.82 -5.62 4.63
CA LEU A 122 -1.59 -7.06 4.52
C LEU A 122 -2.70 -7.88 5.20
N ASN A 123 -3.10 -7.50 6.41
CA ASN A 123 -4.09 -8.23 7.18
C ASN A 123 -5.46 -8.23 6.50
N THR A 124 -5.88 -7.11 5.93
CA THR A 124 -7.18 -7.00 5.24
C THR A 124 -7.16 -7.67 3.87
N MET A 125 -6.08 -7.49 3.09
CA MET A 125 -5.95 -8.15 1.79
C MET A 125 -5.98 -9.68 1.91
N HIS A 126 -5.37 -10.24 2.95
CA HIS A 126 -5.34 -11.69 3.20
C HIS A 126 -6.72 -12.33 3.33
N GLN A 127 -7.71 -11.55 3.78
CA GLN A 127 -9.08 -12.05 3.98
C GLN A 127 -9.91 -12.05 2.70
N VAL A 128 -9.49 -11.30 1.69
CA VAL A 128 -10.31 -11.00 0.51
C VAL A 128 -9.67 -11.48 -0.79
N LEU A 129 -8.35 -11.45 -0.90
CA LEU A 129 -7.58 -11.81 -2.10
C LEU A 129 -6.83 -13.12 -1.89
N ASP A 130 -7.54 -14.24 -1.80
CA ASP A 130 -6.97 -15.58 -1.53
C ASP A 130 -6.45 -16.29 -2.78
N LYS A 131 -6.88 -15.88 -3.97
CA LYS A 131 -6.61 -16.58 -5.26
C LYS A 131 -5.37 -16.08 -5.99
N ASN A 132 -4.85 -14.93 -5.63
CA ASN A 132 -3.74 -14.28 -6.33
C ASN A 132 -2.49 -14.19 -5.44
N PRO A 133 -1.30 -14.53 -5.94
CA PRO A 133 -0.07 -14.22 -5.24
C PRO A 133 0.10 -12.70 -5.09
N VAL A 134 0.34 -12.26 -3.86
CA VAL A 134 0.60 -10.84 -3.53
C VAL A 134 2.02 -10.70 -3.04
N VAL A 135 2.78 -9.77 -3.61
CA VAL A 135 4.14 -9.39 -3.19
C VAL A 135 4.14 -7.93 -2.80
N MET A 136 4.44 -7.63 -1.55
CA MET A 136 4.59 -6.27 -1.05
C MET A 136 6.07 -5.86 -1.05
N PHE A 137 6.39 -4.78 -1.76
CA PHE A 137 7.72 -4.17 -1.78
C PHE A 137 7.87 -3.25 -0.58
N TYR A 138 8.75 -3.66 0.36
CA TYR A 138 8.85 -3.03 1.67
C TYR A 138 10.22 -2.35 1.87
N PRO A 139 10.26 -1.02 2.00
CA PRO A 139 11.52 -0.30 2.23
C PRO A 139 11.95 -0.40 3.70
N GLY A 140 12.62 -1.48 4.05
CA GLY A 140 13.03 -1.78 5.41
C GLY A 140 13.44 -3.23 5.62
N LYS A 141 13.25 -3.74 6.83
CA LYS A 141 13.59 -5.12 7.20
C LYS A 141 12.33 -5.89 7.57
N TYR A 142 12.33 -7.16 7.23
CA TYR A 142 11.32 -8.13 7.63
C TYR A 142 12.02 -9.43 8.06
N ASN A 143 11.62 -9.99 9.20
CA ASN A 143 12.17 -11.23 9.76
C ASN A 143 11.09 -12.28 10.06
N GLU A 144 10.00 -12.28 9.27
CA GLU A 144 8.81 -13.14 9.42
C GLU A 144 7.97 -12.89 10.70
N GLN A 145 8.45 -12.08 11.62
CA GLN A 145 7.74 -11.71 12.85
C GLN A 145 7.52 -10.20 12.96
N ASN A 146 8.49 -9.41 12.49
CA ASN A 146 8.47 -7.96 12.65
C ASN A 146 8.79 -7.24 11.35
N LEU A 147 8.05 -6.17 11.09
CA LEU A 147 8.32 -5.20 10.03
C LEU A 147 8.99 -3.97 10.62
N GLN A 148 10.13 -3.58 10.07
CA GLN A 148 10.87 -2.37 10.45
C GLN A 148 10.99 -1.46 9.23
N ILE A 149 10.10 -0.47 9.13
CA ILE A 149 10.18 0.51 8.06
C ILE A 149 11.34 1.46 8.30
N PHE A 150 12.14 1.74 7.26
CA PHE A 150 13.32 2.60 7.31
C PHE A 150 14.36 2.23 8.39
N GLY A 151 14.21 1.06 9.02
CA GLY A 151 15.05 0.62 10.11
C GLY A 151 14.72 1.22 11.49
N GLU A 152 13.65 2.02 11.61
CA GLU A 152 13.37 2.79 12.82
C GLU A 152 12.10 2.35 13.56
N ALA A 153 11.06 1.93 12.86
CA ALA A 153 9.79 1.58 13.47
C ALA A 153 9.60 0.06 13.56
N ASN A 154 9.35 -0.43 14.75
CA ASN A 154 9.09 -1.84 15.03
C ASN A 154 7.58 -2.06 15.13
N ASP A 155 6.98 -2.68 14.11
CA ASP A 155 5.60 -3.16 14.17
C ASP A 155 5.62 -4.61 14.69
N GLN A 156 5.30 -4.80 15.98
CA GLN A 156 5.22 -6.12 16.62
C GLN A 156 3.87 -6.80 16.31
N ASN A 157 3.58 -7.01 15.05
CA ASN A 157 2.36 -7.70 14.64
C ASN A 157 2.73 -8.99 13.89
N TYR A 158 2.00 -10.07 14.15
CA TYR A 158 2.19 -11.32 13.41
C TYR A 158 1.66 -11.17 11.98
N TYR A 159 2.50 -11.45 11.00
CA TYR A 159 2.17 -11.38 9.58
C TYR A 159 2.12 -12.79 8.99
N ARG A 160 1.04 -13.10 8.28
CA ARG A 160 0.92 -14.33 7.50
C ARG A 160 1.55 -14.14 6.10
N ALA A 161 2.79 -13.67 6.05
CA ALA A 161 3.52 -13.44 4.81
C ALA A 161 4.91 -14.07 4.88
N PHE A 162 5.38 -14.57 3.74
CA PHE A 162 6.70 -15.18 3.61
C PHE A 162 7.72 -14.15 3.12
N LEU A 163 8.95 -14.29 3.59
CA LEU A 163 10.09 -13.54 3.10
C LEU A 163 10.55 -14.08 1.75
N ILE A 164 10.83 -13.20 0.77
CA ILE A 164 11.45 -13.54 -0.52
C ILE A 164 12.61 -12.60 -0.85
#